data_b8b83a944ededf1853494cd467b4f57e
#
_entry.id   b8b83a944ededf1853494cd467b4f57e
#
_cell.length_a   1.000
_cell.length_b   1.000
_cell.length_c   1.000
_cell.angle_alpha   90.00
_cell.angle_beta   90.00
_cell.angle_gamma   90.00
#
_symmetry.space_group_name_H-M   'P 1'
#
loop_
_entity.id
_entity.type
_entity.pdbx_description
1 polymer ?
#
loop_
_entity_poly.entity_id
_entity_poly.type
_entity_poly.pdbx_seq_one_letter_code
_entity_poly.pdbx_strand_id
1 'polypeptide(L)'
;LIFFTGGLMNSMIPEIDKIAAYVSSDTVTRADILAVAHRLPEAVAYELTDRLADQDYDGAMRILADLLADKANTPIFLLAVIGQQMRRLYAARLARHAGLGTGDLRALLGLPYDFIAENLLRSARKFSGRQLEEAVRLCAQTDFAMKNTGADDAELLKELLLRIAVGGAA
;
A
#
# COMPACT_ATOMS: atom_id res chain seq x y z
N LEU A 1 9.26 -3.12 12.08
CA LEU A 1 9.86 -1.77 11.98
C LEU A 1 10.51 -1.55 10.60
N ILE A 2 11.37 -2.45 10.11
CA ILE A 2 12.03 -2.36 8.78
C ILE A 2 11.03 -2.03 7.67
N PHE A 3 9.86 -2.67 7.68
CA PHE A 3 8.80 -2.40 6.71
C PHE A 3 8.24 -0.97 6.80
N PHE A 4 8.10 -0.42 8.02
CA PHE A 4 7.56 0.93 8.26
C PHE A 4 8.53 2.04 7.86
N THR A 5 9.84 1.77 7.95
CA THR A 5 10.92 2.75 7.68
C THR A 5 11.55 2.60 6.30
N GLY A 6 11.00 1.71 5.45
CA GLY A 6 11.57 1.41 4.14
C GLY A 6 12.96 0.76 4.19
N GLY A 7 13.41 0.28 5.36
CA GLY A 7 14.73 -0.35 5.55
C GLY A 7 15.91 0.61 5.59
N LEU A 8 15.67 1.93 5.61
CA LEU A 8 16.75 2.91 5.72
C LEU A 8 17.18 3.08 7.18
N MET A 9 18.46 2.86 7.45
CA MET A 9 19.05 2.95 8.80
C MET A 9 18.77 4.32 9.46
N ASN A 10 18.94 5.41 8.69
CA ASN A 10 18.73 6.77 9.18
C ASN A 10 17.27 7.05 9.58
N SER A 11 16.30 6.35 8.98
CA SER A 11 14.89 6.43 9.35
C SER A 11 14.55 5.48 10.51
N MET A 12 15.29 4.38 10.64
CA MET A 12 15.04 3.36 11.66
C MET A 12 15.50 3.77 13.05
N ILE A 13 16.66 4.43 13.16
CA ILE A 13 17.24 4.83 14.45
C ILE A 13 16.28 5.73 15.24
N PRO A 14 15.74 6.84 14.69
CA PRO A 14 14.80 7.69 15.44
C PRO A 14 13.52 6.96 15.84
N GLU A 15 13.07 5.99 15.04
CA GLU A 15 11.89 5.19 15.39
C GLU A 15 12.19 4.21 16.54
N ILE A 16 13.38 3.61 16.56
CA ILE A 16 13.85 2.76 17.68
C ILE A 16 13.92 3.59 18.96
N ASP A 17 14.51 4.78 18.92
CA ASP A 17 14.64 5.66 20.08
C ASP A 17 13.26 6.07 20.64
N LYS A 18 12.30 6.40 19.78
CA LYS A 18 10.93 6.69 20.20
C LYS A 18 10.24 5.49 20.85
N ILE A 19 10.39 4.30 20.28
CA ILE A 19 9.81 3.09 20.82
C ILE A 19 10.45 2.77 22.18
N ALA A 20 11.78 2.88 22.29
CA ALA A 20 12.49 2.66 23.54
C ALA A 20 12.06 3.63 24.66
N ALA A 21 11.77 4.89 24.30
CA ALA A 21 11.26 5.88 25.25
C ALA A 21 9.78 5.63 25.66
N TYR A 22 9.01 4.99 24.80
CA TYR A 22 7.58 4.72 25.04
C TYR A 22 7.36 3.46 25.91
N VAL A 23 8.17 2.41 25.69
CA VAL A 23 7.99 1.11 26.33
C VAL A 23 8.60 1.12 27.72
N SER A 24 7.79 0.79 28.73
CA SER A 24 8.24 0.70 30.14
C SER A 24 8.71 -0.71 30.53
N SER A 25 8.68 -1.68 29.62
CA SER A 25 9.07 -3.07 29.83
C SER A 25 10.33 -3.42 29.04
N ASP A 26 11.01 -4.51 29.41
CA ASP A 26 12.20 -5.01 28.70
C ASP A 26 11.86 -5.66 27.34
N THR A 27 10.59 -5.73 26.99
CA THR A 27 10.14 -6.38 25.75
C THR A 27 9.27 -5.44 24.94
N VAL A 28 9.66 -5.18 23.68
CA VAL A 28 8.89 -4.41 22.71
C VAL A 28 7.89 -5.33 22.01
N THR A 29 6.62 -5.01 22.08
CA THR A 29 5.55 -5.74 21.38
C THR A 29 5.24 -5.11 20.04
N ARG A 30 4.50 -5.86 19.19
CA ARG A 30 3.96 -5.31 17.94
C ARG A 30 3.02 -4.11 18.18
N ALA A 31 2.25 -4.15 19.27
CA ALA A 31 1.33 -3.07 19.64
C ALA A 31 2.08 -1.77 19.95
N ASP A 32 3.22 -1.85 20.66
CA ASP A 32 4.05 -0.70 20.98
C ASP A 32 4.63 -0.06 19.71
N ILE A 33 5.11 -0.88 18.77
CA ILE A 33 5.59 -0.40 17.47
C ILE A 33 4.47 0.32 16.71
N LEU A 34 3.27 -0.26 16.68
CA LEU A 34 2.12 0.31 15.98
C LEU A 34 1.63 1.62 16.61
N ALA A 35 1.82 1.79 17.94
CA ALA A 35 1.39 2.98 18.66
C ALA A 35 2.32 4.19 18.42
N VAL A 36 3.60 3.94 18.18
CA VAL A 36 4.64 5.00 18.21
C VAL A 36 5.32 5.22 16.86
N ALA A 37 5.56 4.14 16.09
CA ALA A 37 6.31 4.24 14.85
C ALA A 37 5.51 4.97 13.77
N HIS A 38 6.16 5.97 13.15
CA HIS A 38 5.58 6.62 11.98
C HIS A 38 5.54 5.63 10.80
N ARG A 39 4.35 5.47 10.23
CA ARG A 39 4.15 4.57 9.10
C ARG A 39 4.37 5.33 7.81
N LEU A 40 5.29 4.86 6.97
CA LEU A 40 5.40 5.39 5.62
C LEU A 40 4.11 5.10 4.84
N PRO A 41 3.61 6.04 4.03
CA PRO A 41 2.41 5.83 3.21
C PRO A 41 2.49 4.59 2.32
N GLU A 42 3.69 4.23 1.85
CA GLU A 42 3.92 3.01 1.07
C GLU A 42 3.62 1.74 1.88
N ALA A 43 4.00 1.71 3.16
CA ALA A 43 3.70 0.58 4.05
C ALA A 43 2.19 0.47 4.30
N VAL A 44 1.52 1.62 4.46
CA VAL A 44 0.06 1.66 4.66
C VAL A 44 -0.68 1.27 3.38
N ALA A 45 -0.16 1.61 2.19
CA ALA A 45 -0.73 1.15 0.92
C ALA A 45 -0.69 -0.37 0.77
N TYR A 46 0.33 -1.06 1.28
CA TYR A 46 0.33 -2.53 1.34
C TYR A 46 -0.81 -3.06 2.22
N GLU A 47 -0.99 -2.48 3.42
CA GLU A 47 -2.07 -2.89 4.32
C GLU A 47 -3.44 -2.63 3.68
N LEU A 48 -3.64 -1.47 3.07
CA LEU A 48 -4.87 -1.11 2.36
C LEU A 48 -5.19 -2.11 1.24
N THR A 49 -4.19 -2.44 0.41
CA THR A 49 -4.39 -3.41 -0.69
C THR A 49 -4.60 -4.82 -0.20
N ASP A 50 -3.98 -5.24 0.90
CA ASP A 50 -4.24 -6.53 1.54
C ASP A 50 -5.68 -6.60 2.07
N ARG A 51 -6.22 -5.52 2.67
CA ARG A 51 -7.64 -5.43 3.07
C ARG A 51 -8.59 -5.56 1.88
N LEU A 52 -8.31 -4.87 0.77
CA LEU A 52 -9.08 -5.00 -0.46
C LEU A 52 -9.05 -6.44 -1.00
N ALA A 53 -7.89 -7.09 -0.96
CA ALA A 53 -7.72 -8.47 -1.39
C ALA A 53 -8.48 -9.48 -0.52
N ASP A 54 -8.61 -9.18 0.76
CA ASP A 54 -9.36 -9.99 1.74
C ASP A 54 -10.85 -9.60 1.80
N GLN A 55 -11.32 -8.70 0.91
CA GLN A 55 -12.69 -8.17 0.86
C GLN A 55 -13.11 -7.44 2.16
N ASP A 56 -12.14 -7.00 2.96
CA ASP A 56 -12.38 -6.14 4.13
C ASP A 56 -12.42 -4.67 3.68
N TYR A 57 -13.51 -4.32 3.01
CA TYR A 57 -13.69 -2.98 2.43
C TYR A 57 -13.80 -1.91 3.50
N ASP A 58 -14.46 -2.21 4.62
CA ASP A 58 -14.56 -1.28 5.75
C ASP A 58 -13.19 -1.01 6.39
N GLY A 59 -12.35 -2.04 6.49
CA GLY A 59 -10.97 -1.90 6.94
C GLY A 59 -10.14 -1.05 6.00
N ALA A 60 -10.27 -1.26 4.68
CA ALA A 60 -9.58 -0.45 3.67
C ALA A 60 -10.01 1.03 3.72
N MET A 61 -11.32 1.30 3.85
CA MET A 61 -11.84 2.67 3.94
C MET A 61 -11.41 3.38 5.23
N ARG A 62 -11.32 2.67 6.37
CA ARG A 62 -10.77 3.24 7.61
C ARG A 62 -9.31 3.63 7.45
N ILE A 63 -8.49 2.78 6.86
CA ILE A 63 -7.08 3.08 6.56
C ILE A 63 -6.97 4.34 5.68
N LEU A 64 -7.79 4.45 4.62
CA LEU A 64 -7.80 5.63 3.78
C LEU A 64 -8.22 6.89 4.55
N ALA A 65 -9.25 6.80 5.40
CA ALA A 65 -9.70 7.92 6.22
C ALA A 65 -8.60 8.41 7.19
N ASP A 66 -7.88 7.48 7.84
CA ASP A 66 -6.74 7.80 8.71
C ASP A 66 -5.60 8.50 7.94
N LEU A 67 -5.31 8.02 6.72
CA LEU A 67 -4.30 8.64 5.86
C LEU A 67 -4.70 10.06 5.44
N LEU A 68 -5.96 10.29 5.10
CA LEU A 68 -6.49 11.61 4.70
C LEU A 68 -6.60 12.58 5.89
N ALA A 69 -6.73 12.09 7.11
CA ALA A 69 -6.73 12.92 8.32
C ALA A 69 -5.35 13.51 8.63
N ASP A 70 -4.28 12.88 8.18
CA ASP A 70 -2.92 13.41 8.30
C ASP A 70 -2.66 14.46 7.22
N LYS A 71 -2.49 15.73 7.64
CA LYS A 71 -2.25 16.87 6.74
C LYS A 71 -0.96 16.76 5.92
N ALA A 72 -0.03 15.89 6.31
CA ALA A 72 1.18 15.60 5.52
C ALA A 72 0.86 14.81 4.24
N ASN A 73 -0.27 14.13 4.19
CA ASN A 73 -0.69 13.30 3.06
C ASN A 73 -1.68 14.06 2.17
N THR A 74 -1.24 14.50 1.01
CA THR A 74 -2.18 15.03 0.01
C THR A 74 -2.89 13.88 -0.73
N PRO A 75 -4.17 14.03 -1.14
CA PRO A 75 -4.89 13.00 -1.89
C PRO A 75 -4.15 12.55 -3.16
N ILE A 76 -3.54 13.48 -3.89
CA ILE A 76 -2.77 13.16 -5.10
C ILE A 76 -1.53 12.32 -4.80
N PHE A 77 -0.86 12.57 -3.68
CA PHE A 77 0.26 11.75 -3.22
C PHE A 77 -0.22 10.34 -2.85
N LEU A 78 -1.33 10.23 -2.10
CA LEU A 78 -1.92 8.93 -1.76
C LEU A 78 -2.34 8.15 -3.01
N LEU A 79 -2.91 8.82 -4.01
CA LEU A 79 -3.23 8.20 -5.30
C LEU A 79 -1.99 7.65 -5.99
N ALA A 80 -0.87 8.40 -5.98
CA ALA A 80 0.38 7.95 -6.58
C ALA A 80 0.90 6.67 -5.90
N VAL A 81 0.84 6.62 -4.57
CA VAL A 81 1.29 5.46 -3.76
C VAL A 81 0.39 4.24 -3.99
N ILE A 82 -0.94 4.42 -3.94
CA ILE A 82 -1.92 3.35 -4.22
C ILE A 82 -1.75 2.84 -5.66
N GLY A 83 -1.65 3.74 -6.63
CA GLY A 83 -1.47 3.39 -8.04
C GLY A 83 -0.15 2.65 -8.28
N GLN A 84 0.94 3.02 -7.60
CA GLN A 84 2.19 2.28 -7.65
C GLN A 84 2.02 0.86 -7.12
N GLN A 85 1.32 0.70 -6.00
CA GLN A 85 1.08 -0.61 -5.41
C GLN A 85 0.21 -1.50 -6.32
N MET A 86 -0.84 -0.95 -6.93
CA MET A 86 -1.67 -1.70 -7.90
C MET A 86 -0.84 -2.16 -9.11
N ARG A 87 0.02 -1.30 -9.67
CA ARG A 87 0.93 -1.67 -10.76
C ARG A 87 1.91 -2.77 -10.34
N ARG A 88 2.47 -2.71 -9.12
CA ARG A 88 3.36 -3.76 -8.59
C ARG A 88 2.66 -5.09 -8.43
N LEU A 89 1.42 -5.10 -7.94
CA LEU A 89 0.60 -6.30 -7.83
C LEU A 89 0.28 -6.89 -9.21
N TYR A 90 -0.05 -6.03 -10.19
CA TYR A 90 -0.30 -6.47 -11.55
C TYR A 90 0.95 -7.08 -12.19
N ALA A 91 2.10 -6.44 -12.06
CA ALA A 91 3.38 -6.98 -12.51
C ALA A 91 3.71 -8.33 -11.84
N ALA A 92 3.48 -8.45 -10.53
CA ALA A 92 3.67 -9.71 -9.81
C ALA A 92 2.72 -10.81 -10.30
N ARG A 93 1.48 -10.46 -10.66
CA ARG A 93 0.52 -11.41 -11.26
C ARG A 93 1.01 -11.91 -12.63
N LEU A 94 1.48 -11.00 -13.48
CA LEU A 94 2.03 -11.34 -14.80
C LEU A 94 3.32 -12.17 -14.69
N ALA A 95 4.24 -11.78 -13.79
CA ALA A 95 5.48 -12.52 -13.54
C ALA A 95 5.20 -13.97 -13.15
N ARG A 96 4.22 -14.21 -12.27
CA ARG A 96 3.79 -15.58 -11.94
C ARG A 96 3.26 -16.37 -13.13
N HIS A 97 2.48 -15.77 -14.00
CA HIS A 97 2.00 -16.42 -15.22
C HIS A 97 3.14 -16.76 -16.16
N ALA A 98 4.19 -15.95 -16.19
CA ALA A 98 5.41 -16.18 -16.96
C ALA A 98 6.39 -17.16 -16.27
N GLY A 99 6.06 -17.71 -15.10
CA GLY A 99 6.95 -18.61 -14.35
C GLY A 99 8.14 -17.93 -13.67
N LEU A 100 8.13 -16.60 -13.54
CA LEU A 100 9.20 -15.84 -12.91
C LEU A 100 9.12 -15.94 -11.38
N GLY A 101 10.29 -16.03 -10.74
CA GLY A 101 10.44 -16.14 -9.30
C GLY A 101 10.65 -14.79 -8.59
N THR A 102 10.92 -14.87 -7.27
CA THR A 102 11.14 -13.71 -6.39
C THR A 102 12.30 -12.84 -6.88
N GLY A 103 13.43 -13.45 -7.25
CA GLY A 103 14.62 -12.74 -7.72
C GLY A 103 14.36 -11.97 -9.01
N ASP A 104 13.63 -12.58 -9.95
CA ASP A 104 13.28 -11.96 -11.24
C ASP A 104 12.36 -10.75 -11.02
N LEU A 105 11.32 -10.92 -10.18
CA LEU A 105 10.40 -9.83 -9.85
C LEU A 105 11.10 -8.69 -9.11
N ARG A 106 12.01 -9.03 -8.19
CA ARG A 106 12.84 -8.03 -7.51
C ARG A 106 13.64 -7.19 -8.48
N ALA A 107 14.34 -7.85 -9.41
CA ALA A 107 15.14 -7.18 -10.42
C ALA A 107 14.28 -6.34 -11.36
N LEU A 108 13.15 -6.88 -11.83
CA LEU A 108 12.22 -6.20 -12.74
C LEU A 108 11.65 -4.90 -12.13
N LEU A 109 11.31 -4.92 -10.85
CA LEU A 109 10.69 -3.78 -10.17
C LEU A 109 11.70 -2.90 -9.41
N GLY A 110 12.98 -3.23 -9.43
CA GLY A 110 14.02 -2.50 -8.69
C GLY A 110 13.80 -2.51 -7.17
N LEU A 111 13.30 -3.62 -6.63
CA LEU A 111 12.97 -3.71 -5.20
C LEU A 111 14.24 -3.91 -4.38
N PRO A 112 14.35 -3.24 -3.21
CA PRO A 112 15.56 -3.32 -2.39
C PRO A 112 15.76 -4.68 -1.72
N TYR A 113 14.67 -5.42 -1.43
CA TYR A 113 14.71 -6.66 -0.67
C TYR A 113 13.80 -7.73 -1.25
N ASP A 114 14.20 -9.01 -1.15
CA ASP A 114 13.44 -10.16 -1.63
C ASP A 114 12.09 -10.33 -0.93
N PHE A 115 12.00 -10.05 0.37
CA PHE A 115 10.75 -10.17 1.11
C PHE A 115 9.62 -9.27 0.56
N ILE A 116 9.97 -8.14 -0.08
CA ILE A 116 8.97 -7.26 -0.72
C ILE A 116 8.40 -7.95 -1.96
N ALA A 117 9.26 -8.55 -2.77
CA ALA A 117 8.83 -9.32 -3.94
C ALA A 117 7.99 -10.56 -3.54
N GLU A 118 8.39 -11.27 -2.48
CA GLU A 118 7.62 -12.39 -1.93
C GLU A 118 6.22 -11.97 -1.47
N ASN A 119 6.13 -10.84 -0.75
CA ASN A 119 4.85 -10.29 -0.32
C ASN A 119 3.97 -9.93 -1.53
N LEU A 120 4.53 -9.26 -2.54
CA LEU A 120 3.80 -8.94 -3.77
C LEU A 120 3.29 -10.19 -4.49
N LEU A 121 4.14 -11.22 -4.66
CA LEU A 121 3.75 -12.50 -5.27
C LEU A 121 2.65 -13.19 -4.46
N ARG A 122 2.68 -13.12 -3.15
CA ARG A 122 1.66 -13.67 -2.26
C ARG A 122 0.34 -12.91 -2.38
N SER A 123 0.36 -11.58 -2.23
CA SER A 123 -0.84 -10.74 -2.28
C SER A 123 -1.49 -10.76 -3.67
N ALA A 124 -0.68 -10.78 -4.75
CA ALA A 124 -1.19 -10.87 -6.12
C ALA A 124 -1.99 -12.16 -6.43
N ARG A 125 -1.84 -13.22 -5.59
CA ARG A 125 -2.66 -14.45 -5.73
C ARG A 125 -4.13 -14.23 -5.44
N LYS A 126 -4.44 -13.28 -4.56
CA LYS A 126 -5.78 -12.99 -4.10
C LYS A 126 -6.61 -12.22 -5.14
N PHE A 127 -5.97 -11.69 -6.19
CA PHE A 127 -6.62 -10.94 -7.27
C PHE A 127 -6.57 -11.71 -8.58
N SER A 128 -7.60 -11.55 -9.41
CA SER A 128 -7.51 -11.93 -10.82
C SER A 128 -6.67 -10.91 -11.62
N GLY A 129 -6.16 -11.34 -12.79
CA GLY A 129 -5.45 -10.42 -13.68
C GLY A 129 -6.34 -9.24 -14.14
N ARG A 130 -7.61 -9.53 -14.43
CA ARG A 130 -8.60 -8.52 -14.85
C ARG A 130 -8.88 -7.49 -13.75
N GLN A 131 -8.98 -7.92 -12.49
CA GLN A 131 -9.17 -7.01 -11.35
C GLN A 131 -8.01 -6.03 -11.21
N LEU A 132 -6.76 -6.52 -11.32
CA LEU A 132 -5.57 -5.66 -11.20
C LEU A 132 -5.42 -4.73 -12.40
N GLU A 133 -5.71 -5.19 -13.61
CA GLU A 133 -5.72 -4.35 -14.81
C GLU A 133 -6.73 -3.22 -14.67
N GLU A 134 -7.95 -3.55 -14.24
CA GLU A 134 -9.00 -2.57 -14.00
C GLU A 134 -8.63 -1.58 -12.88
N ALA A 135 -8.04 -2.06 -11.78
CA ALA A 135 -7.58 -1.21 -10.69
C ALA A 135 -6.51 -0.20 -11.16
N VAL A 136 -5.56 -0.63 -12.00
CA VAL A 136 -4.55 0.27 -12.59
C VAL A 136 -5.23 1.30 -13.50
N ARG A 137 -6.20 0.90 -14.31
CA ARG A 137 -6.97 1.80 -15.20
C ARG A 137 -7.76 2.83 -14.39
N LEU A 138 -8.42 2.39 -13.30
CA LEU A 138 -9.17 3.28 -12.41
C LEU A 138 -8.25 4.31 -11.73
N CYS A 139 -7.05 3.93 -11.28
CA CYS A 139 -6.06 4.87 -10.74
C CYS A 139 -5.70 5.95 -11.77
N ALA A 140 -5.48 5.59 -13.04
CA ALA A 140 -5.18 6.55 -14.09
C ALA A 140 -6.36 7.50 -14.38
N GLN A 141 -7.60 6.99 -14.36
CA GLN A 141 -8.81 7.82 -14.53
C GLN A 141 -8.98 8.81 -13.37
N THR A 142 -8.73 8.36 -12.13
CA THR A 142 -8.81 9.21 -10.94
C THR A 142 -7.74 10.30 -10.98
N ASP A 143 -6.50 9.99 -11.40
CA ASP A 143 -5.44 10.98 -11.59
C ASP A 143 -5.86 12.06 -12.61
N PHE A 144 -6.45 11.65 -13.73
CA PHE A 144 -6.98 12.58 -14.71
C PHE A 144 -8.11 13.45 -14.13
N ALA A 145 -9.03 12.86 -13.39
CA ALA A 145 -10.15 13.58 -12.78
C ALA A 145 -9.67 14.62 -11.75
N MET A 146 -8.75 14.27 -10.85
CA MET A 146 -8.15 15.21 -9.88
C MET A 146 -7.50 16.42 -10.56
N LYS A 147 -6.89 16.22 -11.72
CA LYS A 147 -6.19 17.31 -12.44
C LYS A 147 -7.09 18.18 -13.32
N ASN A 148 -8.28 17.70 -13.68
CA ASN A 148 -9.05 18.33 -14.76
C ASN A 148 -10.52 18.67 -14.43
N THR A 149 -11.09 18.18 -13.32
CA THR A 149 -12.52 18.35 -13.06
C THR A 149 -12.86 19.37 -11.96
N GLY A 150 -11.91 19.71 -11.08
CA GLY A 150 -12.17 20.52 -9.89
C GLY A 150 -13.04 19.83 -8.83
N ALA A 151 -13.26 18.51 -8.95
CA ALA A 151 -13.92 17.71 -7.92
C ALA A 151 -13.04 17.61 -6.67
N ASP A 152 -13.64 17.26 -5.53
CA ASP A 152 -12.89 17.04 -4.30
C ASP A 152 -11.99 15.81 -4.43
N ASP A 153 -10.69 16.01 -4.29
CA ASP A 153 -9.68 14.97 -4.48
C ASP A 153 -9.81 13.83 -3.46
N ALA A 154 -10.24 14.12 -2.24
CA ALA A 154 -10.44 13.09 -1.22
C ALA A 154 -11.66 12.21 -1.54
N GLU A 155 -12.74 12.81 -2.06
CA GLU A 155 -13.91 12.06 -2.50
C GLU A 155 -13.60 11.20 -3.74
N LEU A 156 -12.82 11.71 -4.70
CA LEU A 156 -12.35 10.91 -5.84
C LEU A 156 -11.52 9.70 -5.41
N LEU A 157 -10.72 9.84 -4.34
CA LEU A 157 -9.94 8.74 -3.80
C LEU A 157 -10.82 7.69 -3.12
N LYS A 158 -11.84 8.10 -2.38
CA LYS A 158 -12.83 7.19 -1.77
C LYS A 158 -13.60 6.44 -2.85
N GLU A 159 -14.06 7.14 -3.89
CA GLU A 159 -14.73 6.53 -5.04
C GLU A 159 -13.83 5.48 -5.73
N LEU A 160 -12.55 5.80 -5.94
CA LEU A 160 -11.58 4.86 -6.49
C LEU A 160 -11.55 3.55 -5.72
N LEU A 161 -11.43 3.60 -4.38
CA LEU A 161 -11.39 2.38 -3.57
C LEU A 161 -12.68 1.58 -3.66
N LEU A 162 -13.84 2.25 -3.62
CA LEU A 162 -15.14 1.58 -3.78
C LEU A 162 -15.26 0.90 -5.15
N ARG A 163 -14.79 1.55 -6.22
CA ARG A 163 -14.82 0.95 -7.58
C ARG A 163 -13.90 -0.25 -7.70
N ILE A 164 -12.70 -0.19 -7.10
CA ILE A 164 -11.78 -1.34 -7.04
C ILE A 164 -12.44 -2.49 -6.25
N ALA A 165 -13.09 -2.19 -5.14
CA ALA A 165 -13.79 -3.16 -4.31
C ALA A 165 -14.93 -3.87 -5.07
N VAL A 166 -15.81 -3.10 -5.73
CA VAL A 166 -16.94 -3.65 -6.49
C VAL A 166 -16.46 -4.46 -7.72
N GLY A 167 -15.42 -4.01 -8.41
CA GLY A 167 -14.80 -4.75 -9.53
C GLY A 167 -14.17 -6.07 -9.09
N GLY A 168 -13.94 -6.28 -7.80
CA GLY A 168 -13.49 -7.53 -7.21
C GLY A 168 -14.60 -8.54 -6.87
N ALA A 169 -15.85 -8.09 -6.84
CA ALA A 169 -17.00 -8.90 -6.44
C ALA A 169 -17.72 -9.58 -7.65
N ALA A 170 -17.29 -9.31 -8.87
CA ALA A 170 -17.83 -9.90 -10.12
C ALA A 170 -16.81 -10.87 -10.72
#